data_f6784d3517ff43034d639ace6d0b2338
#
_entry.id   f6784d3517ff43034d639ace6d0b2338
#
_cell.length_a   1.000
_cell.length_b   1.000
_cell.length_c   1.000
_cell.angle_alpha   90.00
_cell.angle_beta   90.00
_cell.angle_gamma   90.00
#
_symmetry.space_group_name_H-M   'P 1'
#
loop_
_entity.id
_entity.type
_entity.pdbx_description
1 polymer ?
#
loop_
_entity_poly.entity_id
_entity_poly.type
_entity_poly.pdbx_seq_one_letter_code
_entity_poly.pdbx_strand_id
1 'polypeptide(L)'
;MCFACLGFSSPAGKISRRDVMLRASALGLVLPFAGPALRTAQAAEQGAPADVVDGIKEIIAKANSPELVATKAFEINGADLPWTDLGLDAARGQQVTFLLGGKMWLSREHDLWFGPGLIFHARTRGLRPIYNPMLDTGTMTASHDGRIEVARSAAEWASEDGVLGTPEEIYKKADVKMTGVALLWRGDAGVGVRSLLGHGDVGGLLKSELARLERGGKLPAGWSNLLGFGGGQEVFSQGADGEIICDTTGHVSIIERPLSLPLTSRPRLAWRWKIDQLPSVVPEDQAATHDYLSIGVKFEDGQDLTYIWSEHLPEGKVFRCPLPAWNAIETHMIVRSGKADLGTWQAQERDIAADYAAHIGGSAKAISKIWLLAVAPFQRRHGACRYADVKVTTADNAVHKV
;
A
#
# COMPACT_ATOMS: atom_id res chain seq x y z
N MET A 1 -5.79 1.75 8.48
CA MET A 1 -6.69 0.87 7.72
C MET A 1 -5.80 0.06 6.79
N CYS A 2 -5.66 -1.23 7.04
CA CYS A 2 -4.93 -2.10 6.12
C CYS A 2 -5.91 -2.49 5.01
N PHE A 3 -5.80 -1.85 3.85
CA PHE A 3 -6.66 -2.15 2.70
C PHE A 3 -6.43 -3.57 2.15
N ALA A 4 -5.29 -4.14 2.47
CA ALA A 4 -4.81 -5.39 1.92
C ALA A 4 -5.52 -6.64 2.39
N CYS A 5 -6.14 -6.59 3.50
CA CYS A 5 -6.62 -7.82 4.11
C CYS A 5 -8.08 -8.15 3.83
N LEU A 6 -8.83 -7.41 3.00
CA LEU A 6 -10.16 -7.82 2.56
C LEU A 6 -9.99 -9.02 1.61
N GLY A 7 -9.76 -10.18 2.22
CA GLY A 7 -9.57 -11.43 1.50
C GLY A 7 -10.66 -11.71 0.48
N PHE A 8 -10.38 -11.50 -0.79
CA PHE A 8 -11.13 -12.06 -1.89
C PHE A 8 -10.51 -13.39 -2.29
N SER A 9 -10.89 -14.45 -1.63
CA SER A 9 -10.96 -15.77 -2.22
C SER A 9 -12.41 -16.19 -2.17
N SER A 10 -13.19 -15.78 -3.17
CA SER A 10 -14.47 -16.43 -3.45
C SER A 10 -14.56 -16.66 -4.95
N PRO A 11 -14.84 -17.88 -5.38
CA PRO A 11 -15.29 -18.12 -6.75
C PRO A 11 -16.59 -17.33 -6.93
N ALA A 12 -16.77 -16.71 -8.07
CA ALA A 12 -17.87 -15.88 -8.55
C ALA A 12 -19.23 -16.06 -7.80
N GLY A 13 -19.31 -15.59 -6.57
CA GLY A 13 -20.53 -15.55 -5.75
C GLY A 13 -20.93 -14.09 -5.55
N LYS A 14 -22.18 -13.77 -5.81
CA LYS A 14 -22.77 -12.44 -5.59
C LYS A 14 -22.50 -11.99 -4.15
N ILE A 15 -21.72 -10.93 -3.99
CA ILE A 15 -21.50 -10.30 -2.68
C ILE A 15 -22.86 -9.88 -2.13
N SER A 16 -23.21 -10.32 -0.94
CA SER A 16 -24.50 -10.00 -0.33
C SER A 16 -24.52 -8.54 0.16
N ARG A 17 -25.71 -7.92 0.19
CA ARG A 17 -25.89 -6.58 0.79
C ARG A 17 -25.38 -6.51 2.23
N ARG A 18 -25.40 -7.63 2.95
CA ARG A 18 -24.92 -7.75 4.34
C ARG A 18 -23.38 -7.68 4.38
N ASP A 19 -22.69 -8.27 3.41
CA ASP A 19 -21.22 -8.22 3.31
C ASP A 19 -20.75 -6.80 2.94
N VAL A 20 -21.50 -6.09 2.11
CA VAL A 20 -21.26 -4.67 1.77
C VAL A 20 -21.48 -3.79 3.01
N MET A 21 -22.53 -4.03 3.80
CA MET A 21 -22.81 -3.28 5.03
C MET A 21 -21.75 -3.52 6.12
N LEU A 22 -21.31 -4.75 6.30
CA LEU A 22 -20.21 -5.09 7.21
C LEU A 22 -18.89 -4.44 6.78
N ARG A 23 -18.68 -4.26 5.48
CA ARG A 23 -17.50 -3.60 4.90
C ARG A 23 -17.58 -2.08 4.98
N ALA A 24 -18.76 -1.50 4.86
CA ALA A 24 -18.99 -0.07 5.08
C ALA A 24 -18.70 0.36 6.52
N SER A 25 -19.00 -0.51 7.49
CA SER A 25 -18.62 -0.29 8.89
C SER A 25 -17.10 -0.33 9.09
N ALA A 26 -16.37 -0.95 8.19
CA ALA A 26 -14.90 -1.01 8.22
C ALA A 26 -14.23 0.32 7.90
N LEU A 27 -14.90 1.23 7.18
CA LEU A 27 -14.45 2.60 6.98
C LEU A 27 -14.60 3.47 8.24
N GLY A 28 -15.10 2.88 9.36
CA GLY A 28 -15.03 3.41 10.70
C GLY A 28 -15.17 4.93 10.83
N LEU A 29 -16.17 5.54 10.18
CA LEU A 29 -16.52 6.95 10.39
C LEU A 29 -17.06 7.23 11.81
N VAL A 30 -17.08 6.19 12.66
CA VAL A 30 -17.37 6.29 14.09
C VAL A 30 -16.26 5.56 14.83
N LEU A 31 -15.13 6.22 15.02
CA LEU A 31 -14.16 5.81 16.02
C LEU A 31 -14.54 6.49 17.34
N PRO A 32 -14.96 5.76 18.37
CA PRO A 32 -14.94 6.29 19.72
C PRO A 32 -13.47 6.28 20.17
N PHE A 33 -12.70 7.30 19.80
CA PHE A 33 -11.41 7.54 20.41
C PHE A 33 -11.63 8.16 21.81
N ALA A 34 -11.82 7.31 22.81
CA ALA A 34 -11.60 7.67 24.21
C ALA A 34 -10.20 7.16 24.59
N GLY A 35 -9.17 7.88 24.20
CA GLY A 35 -7.78 7.64 24.59
C GLY A 35 -7.02 8.96 24.70
N PRO A 36 -5.93 9.02 25.48
CA PRO A 36 -5.17 10.25 25.66
C PRO A 36 -4.69 10.77 24.30
N ALA A 37 -4.83 12.08 24.10
CA ALA A 37 -4.51 12.79 22.89
C ALA A 37 -3.14 12.34 22.33
N LEU A 38 -3.16 11.73 21.15
CA LEU A 38 -1.98 11.50 20.34
C LEU A 38 -1.37 12.86 20.01
N ARG A 39 -0.36 13.28 20.76
CA ARG A 39 0.53 14.36 20.32
C ARG A 39 1.31 13.77 19.16
N THR A 40 0.81 13.96 17.96
CA THR A 40 1.56 13.71 16.74
C THR A 40 2.82 14.57 16.81
N ALA A 41 3.99 13.91 16.77
CA ALA A 41 5.20 14.63 16.47
C ALA A 41 4.99 15.25 15.08
N GLN A 42 4.94 16.58 15.02
CA GLN A 42 4.82 17.33 13.78
C GLN A 42 5.87 16.81 12.80
N ALA A 43 5.42 16.11 11.76
CA ALA A 43 6.20 16.05 10.54
C ALA A 43 6.46 17.52 10.17
N ALA A 44 7.71 17.87 9.91
CA ALA A 44 8.07 19.21 9.49
C ALA A 44 7.04 19.67 8.47
N GLU A 45 6.39 20.80 8.72
CA GLU A 45 5.47 21.43 7.77
C GLU A 45 6.23 21.56 6.45
N GLN A 46 5.96 20.64 5.55
CA GLN A 46 6.18 20.93 4.14
C GLN A 46 5.26 22.11 3.86
N GLY A 47 5.86 23.26 3.52
CA GLY A 47 5.14 24.51 3.30
C GLY A 47 3.88 24.26 2.51
N ALA A 48 2.85 25.09 2.74
CA ALA A 48 1.53 24.95 2.09
C ALA A 48 1.75 24.50 0.64
N PRO A 49 1.19 23.38 0.20
CA PRO A 49 1.54 22.80 -1.09
C PRO A 49 1.37 23.88 -2.14
N ALA A 50 2.49 24.30 -2.75
CA ALA A 50 2.44 25.07 -3.97
C ALA A 50 1.45 24.32 -4.86
N ASP A 51 0.47 25.01 -5.42
CA ASP A 51 -0.56 24.33 -6.21
C ASP A 51 0.16 23.47 -7.25
N VAL A 52 0.12 22.16 -7.05
CA VAL A 52 0.83 21.20 -7.92
C VAL A 52 0.48 21.48 -9.38
N VAL A 53 -0.78 21.83 -9.62
CA VAL A 53 -1.29 22.11 -10.97
C VAL A 53 -0.59 23.32 -11.58
N ASP A 54 -0.53 24.42 -10.86
CA ASP A 54 0.05 25.66 -11.40
C ASP A 54 1.57 25.58 -11.52
N GLY A 55 2.24 24.99 -10.54
CA GLY A 55 3.69 24.78 -10.62
C GLY A 55 4.09 23.87 -11.79
N ILE A 56 3.33 22.79 -12.05
CA ILE A 56 3.61 21.91 -13.19
C ILE A 56 3.30 22.61 -14.52
N LYS A 57 2.22 23.40 -14.60
CA LYS A 57 1.96 24.21 -15.81
C LYS A 57 3.09 25.17 -16.16
N GLU A 58 3.67 25.82 -15.15
CA GLU A 58 4.85 26.69 -15.37
C GLU A 58 6.05 25.91 -15.90
N ILE A 59 6.33 24.73 -15.34
CA ILE A 59 7.42 23.88 -15.79
C ILE A 59 7.19 23.44 -17.25
N ILE A 60 6.00 23.00 -17.59
CA ILE A 60 5.62 22.60 -18.96
C ILE A 60 5.85 23.76 -19.93
N ALA A 61 5.39 24.95 -19.57
CA ALA A 61 5.54 26.14 -20.42
C ALA A 61 7.01 26.52 -20.65
N LYS A 62 7.86 26.38 -19.62
CA LYS A 62 9.31 26.63 -19.72
C LYS A 62 10.03 25.57 -20.53
N ALA A 63 9.67 24.31 -20.34
CA ALA A 63 10.35 23.18 -20.97
C ALA A 63 10.04 23.06 -22.47
N ASN A 64 8.82 23.41 -22.89
CA ASN A 64 8.35 23.24 -24.27
C ASN A 64 8.78 21.90 -24.89
N SER A 65 8.61 20.82 -24.12
CA SER A 65 9.16 19.50 -24.44
C SER A 65 8.46 18.87 -25.64
N PRO A 66 9.18 18.41 -26.66
CA PRO A 66 8.60 17.69 -27.80
C PRO A 66 8.06 16.30 -27.42
N GLU A 67 8.47 15.77 -26.26
CA GLU A 67 8.01 14.48 -25.73
C GLU A 67 6.59 14.56 -25.20
N LEU A 68 6.09 15.74 -24.83
CA LEU A 68 4.75 15.94 -24.29
C LEU A 68 3.73 16.07 -25.43
N VAL A 69 2.85 15.07 -25.56
CA VAL A 69 1.77 15.07 -26.57
C VAL A 69 0.59 15.90 -26.11
N ALA A 70 0.19 15.71 -24.86
CA ALA A 70 -0.94 16.42 -24.26
C ALA A 70 -0.79 16.46 -22.74
N THR A 71 -1.47 17.44 -22.15
CA THR A 71 -1.54 17.57 -20.69
C THR A 71 -2.97 17.91 -20.28
N LYS A 72 -3.38 17.38 -19.12
CA LYS A 72 -4.68 17.64 -18.54
C LYS A 72 -4.59 17.86 -17.04
N ALA A 73 -4.91 19.06 -16.59
CA ALA A 73 -5.13 19.32 -15.18
C ALA A 73 -6.52 18.85 -14.76
N PHE A 74 -6.66 18.32 -13.56
CA PHE A 74 -7.92 17.84 -13.01
C PHE A 74 -8.02 18.08 -11.51
N GLU A 75 -9.24 18.11 -11.02
CA GLU A 75 -9.61 18.07 -9.61
C GLU A 75 -10.64 16.97 -9.41
N ILE A 76 -10.52 16.19 -8.35
CA ILE A 76 -11.50 15.21 -7.91
C ILE A 76 -11.91 15.57 -6.49
N ASN A 77 -13.19 15.79 -6.28
CA ASN A 77 -13.78 16.13 -4.98
C ASN A 77 -14.72 15.02 -4.47
N GLY A 78 -15.38 15.29 -3.33
CA GLY A 78 -16.30 14.34 -2.71
C GLY A 78 -17.49 13.92 -3.57
N ALA A 79 -17.89 14.72 -4.56
CA ALA A 79 -19.05 14.44 -5.41
C ALA A 79 -18.72 13.63 -6.67
N ASP A 80 -17.46 13.60 -7.09
CA ASP A 80 -17.02 12.93 -8.32
C ASP A 80 -16.87 11.43 -8.08
N LEU A 81 -17.85 10.63 -8.52
CA LEU A 81 -17.91 9.20 -8.29
C LEU A 81 -18.56 8.46 -9.47
N PRO A 82 -18.11 7.22 -9.74
CA PRO A 82 -16.81 6.68 -9.37
C PRO A 82 -15.70 7.15 -10.31
N TRP A 83 -15.97 7.33 -11.61
CA TRP A 83 -14.99 7.63 -12.64
C TRP A 83 -15.25 8.97 -13.33
N THR A 84 -14.19 9.76 -13.45
CA THR A 84 -14.19 11.04 -14.18
C THR A 84 -13.38 10.90 -15.46
N ASP A 85 -13.99 11.22 -16.61
CA ASP A 85 -13.31 11.26 -17.91
C ASP A 85 -12.42 12.50 -17.97
N LEU A 86 -11.13 12.33 -18.17
CA LEU A 86 -10.18 13.44 -18.28
C LEU A 86 -10.24 14.19 -19.61
N GLY A 87 -10.95 13.67 -20.61
CA GLY A 87 -10.89 14.23 -21.96
C GLY A 87 -9.52 14.04 -22.63
N LEU A 88 -8.74 13.06 -22.21
CA LEU A 88 -7.42 12.72 -22.72
C LEU A 88 -7.48 11.35 -23.39
N ASP A 89 -7.20 11.31 -24.71
CA ASP A 89 -7.14 10.06 -25.45
C ASP A 89 -5.71 9.53 -25.49
N ALA A 90 -5.52 8.26 -25.14
CA ALA A 90 -4.24 7.55 -25.24
C ALA A 90 -4.36 6.35 -26.17
N ALA A 91 -3.34 6.13 -26.99
CA ALA A 91 -3.21 4.90 -27.75
C ALA A 91 -2.64 3.76 -26.87
N ARG A 92 -2.97 2.53 -27.22
CA ARG A 92 -2.38 1.35 -26.54
C ARG A 92 -0.86 1.42 -26.53
N GLY A 93 -0.29 1.23 -25.33
CA GLY A 93 1.15 1.30 -25.10
C GLY A 93 1.66 2.70 -24.79
N GLN A 94 0.88 3.78 -25.01
CA GLN A 94 1.29 5.11 -24.57
C GLN A 94 1.32 5.20 -23.06
N GLN A 95 2.27 5.98 -22.58
CA GLN A 95 2.46 6.22 -21.15
C GLN A 95 1.83 7.55 -20.73
N VAL A 96 1.16 7.50 -19.57
CA VAL A 96 0.53 8.66 -18.93
C VAL A 96 1.08 8.80 -17.52
N THR A 97 1.76 9.89 -17.24
CA THR A 97 2.25 10.21 -15.89
C THR A 97 1.24 11.10 -15.18
N PHE A 98 0.93 10.75 -13.93
CA PHE A 98 0.10 11.54 -13.03
C PHE A 98 0.99 12.15 -11.95
N LEU A 99 0.84 13.45 -11.74
CA LEU A 99 1.47 14.22 -10.66
C LEU A 99 0.34 14.75 -9.79
N LEU A 100 0.30 14.34 -8.52
CA LEU A 100 -0.86 14.45 -7.66
C LEU A 100 -0.59 15.35 -6.45
N GLY A 101 -1.62 16.06 -6.01
CA GLY A 101 -1.62 16.84 -4.79
C GLY A 101 -2.94 16.73 -4.04
N GLY A 102 -2.94 17.14 -2.78
CA GLY A 102 -4.16 17.13 -1.96
C GLY A 102 -4.16 16.09 -0.85
N LYS A 103 -5.32 15.90 -0.24
CA LYS A 103 -5.51 15.01 0.92
C LYS A 103 -6.94 14.50 0.98
N MET A 104 -7.10 13.31 1.56
CA MET A 104 -8.38 12.83 2.06
C MET A 104 -8.30 12.71 3.59
N TRP A 105 -9.10 13.48 4.29
CA TRP A 105 -9.13 13.49 5.73
C TRP A 105 -10.05 12.40 6.28
N LEU A 106 -9.51 11.61 7.19
CA LEU A 106 -10.27 10.69 8.03
C LEU A 106 -10.67 11.38 9.34
N SER A 107 -9.76 12.18 9.89
CA SER A 107 -10.00 13.01 11.07
C SER A 107 -9.04 14.21 11.07
N ARG A 108 -9.58 15.42 11.00
CA ARG A 108 -8.77 16.65 11.12
C ARG A 108 -8.30 16.85 12.56
N GLU A 109 -9.14 16.49 13.54
CA GLU A 109 -8.82 16.58 14.95
C GLU A 109 -7.58 15.78 15.34
N HIS A 110 -7.43 14.58 14.75
CA HIS A 110 -6.32 13.69 15.03
C HIS A 110 -5.21 13.71 13.97
N ASP A 111 -5.25 14.67 13.03
CA ASP A 111 -4.32 14.75 11.87
C ASP A 111 -4.20 13.43 11.10
N LEU A 112 -5.31 12.71 10.93
CA LEU A 112 -5.37 11.47 10.16
C LEU A 112 -5.85 11.75 8.74
N TRP A 113 -5.00 11.47 7.76
CA TRP A 113 -5.31 11.67 6.35
C TRP A 113 -4.53 10.72 5.45
N PHE A 114 -5.05 10.49 4.27
CA PHE A 114 -4.35 9.82 3.18
C PHE A 114 -3.81 10.83 2.17
N GLY A 115 -2.61 10.56 1.67
CA GLY A 115 -2.08 11.23 0.48
C GLY A 115 -2.85 10.84 -0.78
N PRO A 116 -2.76 11.65 -1.84
CA PRO A 116 -3.53 11.41 -3.06
C PRO A 116 -3.15 10.09 -3.73
N GLY A 117 -1.89 9.68 -3.70
CA GLY A 117 -1.43 8.44 -4.32
C GLY A 117 -2.11 7.18 -3.80
N LEU A 118 -2.51 7.15 -2.52
CA LEU A 118 -3.21 6.00 -1.94
C LEU A 118 -4.65 5.86 -2.42
N ILE A 119 -5.30 6.97 -2.74
CA ILE A 119 -6.72 7.02 -3.09
C ILE A 119 -6.97 7.19 -4.59
N PHE A 120 -5.96 7.62 -5.34
CA PHE A 120 -6.05 7.84 -6.78
C PHE A 120 -6.03 6.54 -7.55
N HIS A 121 -6.89 6.45 -8.55
CA HIS A 121 -6.92 5.36 -9.51
C HIS A 121 -7.08 5.91 -10.93
N ALA A 122 -6.53 5.19 -11.90
CA ALA A 122 -6.68 5.51 -13.31
C ALA A 122 -6.91 4.25 -14.15
N ARG A 123 -7.54 4.40 -15.31
CA ARG A 123 -7.71 3.33 -16.30
C ARG A 123 -7.90 3.88 -17.70
N THR A 124 -7.75 3.04 -18.71
CA THR A 124 -8.35 3.30 -20.02
C THR A 124 -9.85 2.98 -19.89
N ARG A 125 -10.71 3.84 -20.42
CA ARG A 125 -12.17 3.87 -20.18
C ARG A 125 -12.81 2.49 -20.20
N GLY A 126 -13.45 2.14 -19.07
CA GLY A 126 -14.21 0.91 -18.89
C GLY A 126 -13.37 -0.36 -18.91
N LEU A 127 -12.03 -0.30 -19.02
CA LEU A 127 -11.16 -1.44 -19.24
C LEU A 127 -10.18 -1.66 -18.09
N ARG A 128 -9.74 -2.89 -17.94
CA ARG A 128 -8.68 -3.31 -16.99
C ARG A 128 -7.30 -3.15 -17.63
N PRO A 129 -6.24 -3.05 -16.84
CA PRO A 129 -6.22 -3.01 -15.37
C PRO A 129 -6.58 -1.62 -14.82
N ILE A 130 -7.03 -1.58 -13.57
CA ILE A 130 -7.10 -0.34 -12.79
C ILE A 130 -5.72 -0.08 -12.21
N TYR A 131 -5.17 1.08 -12.52
CA TYR A 131 -3.88 1.54 -12.03
C TYR A 131 -4.03 2.32 -10.72
N ASN A 132 -3.15 2.07 -9.78
CA ASN A 132 -2.96 2.88 -8.58
C ASN A 132 -1.45 3.13 -8.40
N PRO A 133 -0.98 4.39 -8.30
CA PRO A 133 0.44 4.69 -8.17
C PRO A 133 1.02 4.39 -6.80
N MET A 134 0.22 4.36 -5.74
CA MET A 134 0.62 4.31 -4.33
C MET A 134 1.45 5.51 -3.85
N LEU A 135 2.09 6.22 -4.75
CA LEU A 135 2.82 7.47 -4.52
C LEU A 135 2.02 8.65 -5.07
N ASP A 136 2.41 9.87 -4.69
CA ASP A 136 1.82 11.10 -5.22
C ASP A 136 2.25 11.39 -6.68
N THR A 137 2.95 10.44 -7.27
CA THR A 137 3.31 10.41 -8.69
C THR A 137 3.31 8.97 -9.21
N GLY A 138 3.03 8.81 -10.49
CA GLY A 138 3.13 7.50 -11.13
C GLY A 138 2.77 7.52 -12.60
N THR A 139 3.28 6.53 -13.33
CA THR A 139 3.06 6.39 -14.77
C THR A 139 2.34 5.08 -15.06
N MET A 140 1.19 5.16 -15.70
CA MET A 140 0.52 4.00 -16.28
C MET A 140 0.85 3.86 -17.77
N THR A 141 0.80 2.62 -18.25
CA THR A 141 0.79 2.34 -19.69
C THR A 141 -0.65 2.02 -20.10
N ALA A 142 -1.18 2.73 -21.10
CA ALA A 142 -2.53 2.50 -21.60
C ALA A 142 -2.65 1.07 -22.15
N SER A 143 -3.56 0.29 -21.61
CA SER A 143 -3.77 -1.11 -22.00
C SER A 143 -4.47 -1.25 -23.36
N HIS A 144 -5.23 -0.22 -23.75
CA HIS A 144 -6.01 -0.15 -24.99
C HIS A 144 -6.07 1.30 -25.48
N ASP A 145 -6.47 1.49 -26.73
CA ASP A 145 -6.82 2.80 -27.24
C ASP A 145 -8.07 3.33 -26.54
N GLY A 146 -8.07 4.58 -26.12
CA GLY A 146 -9.27 5.20 -25.56
C GLY A 146 -9.00 6.32 -24.55
N ARG A 147 -10.09 6.78 -23.98
CA ARG A 147 -10.10 7.86 -22.98
C ARG A 147 -9.48 7.40 -21.67
N ILE A 148 -8.75 8.29 -21.04
CA ILE A 148 -8.26 8.09 -19.69
C ILE A 148 -9.31 8.55 -18.69
N GLU A 149 -9.71 7.64 -17.82
CA GLU A 149 -10.59 7.90 -16.68
C GLU A 149 -9.79 7.84 -15.38
N VAL A 150 -10.13 8.73 -14.45
CA VAL A 150 -9.57 8.77 -13.10
C VAL A 150 -10.67 8.65 -12.07
N ALA A 151 -10.30 8.12 -10.90
CA ALA A 151 -11.21 7.97 -9.78
C ALA A 151 -10.47 8.12 -8.47
N ARG A 152 -11.22 8.33 -7.40
CA ARG A 152 -10.75 8.13 -6.04
C ARG A 152 -11.44 6.94 -5.40
N SER A 153 -10.69 6.15 -4.65
CA SER A 153 -11.26 5.14 -3.78
C SER A 153 -10.38 5.01 -2.53
N ALA A 154 -10.98 5.17 -1.38
CA ALA A 154 -10.30 4.96 -0.09
C ALA A 154 -10.53 3.54 0.43
N ALA A 155 -11.19 2.72 -0.36
CA ALA A 155 -11.49 1.32 -0.07
C ALA A 155 -11.30 0.51 -1.34
N GLU A 156 -11.43 -0.79 -1.19
CA GLU A 156 -11.35 -1.70 -2.32
C GLU A 156 -12.52 -1.52 -3.29
N TRP A 157 -12.25 -1.87 -4.51
CA TRP A 157 -13.30 -2.00 -5.52
C TRP A 157 -14.12 -3.26 -5.25
N ALA A 158 -15.44 -3.16 -5.44
CA ALA A 158 -16.33 -4.32 -5.32
C ALA A 158 -16.15 -5.31 -6.47
N SER A 159 -15.62 -4.85 -7.60
CA SER A 159 -15.31 -5.67 -8.77
C SER A 159 -14.05 -5.15 -9.46
N GLU A 160 -13.45 -6.01 -10.27
CA GLU A 160 -12.30 -5.64 -11.11
C GLU A 160 -12.65 -4.61 -12.20
N ASP A 161 -13.93 -4.35 -12.43
CA ASP A 161 -14.43 -3.34 -13.38
C ASP A 161 -14.49 -1.94 -12.74
N GLY A 162 -14.10 -1.81 -11.46
CA GLY A 162 -14.04 -0.53 -10.77
C GLY A 162 -15.40 -0.03 -10.28
N VAL A 163 -16.23 -0.94 -9.78
CA VAL A 163 -17.43 -0.60 -9.02
C VAL A 163 -17.02 -0.37 -7.56
N LEU A 164 -17.49 0.73 -6.96
CA LEU A 164 -17.17 1.02 -5.56
C LEU A 164 -17.70 -0.06 -4.62
N GLY A 165 -16.85 -0.51 -3.70
CA GLY A 165 -17.20 -1.49 -2.67
C GLY A 165 -18.00 -0.90 -1.52
N THR A 166 -17.96 0.42 -1.35
CA THR A 166 -18.64 1.17 -0.29
C THR A 166 -19.77 2.00 -0.89
N PRO A 167 -20.91 2.19 -0.18
CA PRO A 167 -22.01 3.03 -0.65
C PRO A 167 -21.56 4.46 -0.98
N GLU A 168 -22.06 5.02 -2.07
CA GLU A 168 -21.68 6.35 -2.56
C GLU A 168 -21.89 7.46 -1.52
N GLU A 169 -22.93 7.36 -0.68
CA GLU A 169 -23.23 8.34 0.35
C GLU A 169 -22.10 8.51 1.36
N ILE A 170 -21.32 7.45 1.60
CA ILE A 170 -20.15 7.50 2.47
C ILE A 170 -19.01 8.24 1.77
N TYR A 171 -18.78 7.97 0.49
CA TYR A 171 -17.78 8.68 -0.29
C TYR A 171 -18.11 10.17 -0.44
N LYS A 172 -19.39 10.52 -0.69
CA LYS A 172 -19.84 11.91 -0.83
C LYS A 172 -19.62 12.74 0.44
N LYS A 173 -19.61 12.08 1.60
CA LYS A 173 -19.34 12.73 2.90
C LYS A 173 -17.84 12.83 3.21
N ALA A 174 -16.97 12.16 2.47
CA ALA A 174 -15.54 12.20 2.73
C ALA A 174 -14.97 13.59 2.44
N ASP A 175 -14.22 14.12 3.39
CA ASP A 175 -13.49 15.39 3.24
C ASP A 175 -12.25 15.15 2.37
N VAL A 176 -12.44 15.28 1.06
CA VAL A 176 -11.39 15.05 0.07
C VAL A 176 -11.29 16.23 -0.89
N LYS A 177 -10.04 16.63 -1.12
CA LYS A 177 -9.66 17.47 -2.24
C LYS A 177 -8.39 16.89 -2.84
N MET A 178 -8.47 16.41 -4.06
CA MET A 178 -7.34 15.88 -4.81
C MET A 178 -7.24 16.63 -6.13
N THR A 179 -6.06 17.14 -6.42
CA THR A 179 -5.74 17.80 -7.69
C THR A 179 -4.63 17.03 -8.39
N GLY A 180 -4.50 17.18 -9.69
CA GLY A 180 -3.41 16.56 -10.40
C GLY A 180 -3.24 17.07 -11.83
N VAL A 181 -2.13 16.65 -12.42
CA VAL A 181 -1.85 16.84 -13.84
C VAL A 181 -1.51 15.50 -14.46
N ALA A 182 -2.22 15.15 -15.53
CA ALA A 182 -1.91 14.00 -16.38
C ALA A 182 -1.04 14.48 -17.55
N LEU A 183 0.06 13.79 -17.80
CA LEU A 183 1.04 14.07 -18.85
C LEU A 183 1.07 12.87 -19.82
N LEU A 184 0.60 13.07 -21.05
CA LEU A 184 0.63 12.05 -22.10
C LEU A 184 1.93 12.16 -22.89
N TRP A 185 2.70 11.08 -22.93
CA TRP A 185 4.00 11.06 -23.56
C TRP A 185 3.97 10.52 -24.99
N ARG A 186 4.86 11.01 -25.83
CA ARG A 186 5.06 10.50 -27.21
C ARG A 186 5.74 9.14 -27.20
N GLY A 187 6.70 8.96 -26.30
CA GLY A 187 7.52 7.77 -26.16
C GLY A 187 7.71 7.40 -24.69
N ASP A 188 8.95 7.17 -24.29
CA ASP A 188 9.31 6.79 -22.93
C ASP A 188 9.07 7.91 -21.92
N ALA A 189 8.31 7.62 -20.88
CA ALA A 189 7.97 8.59 -19.85
C ALA A 189 9.20 9.08 -19.07
N GLY A 190 10.22 8.25 -18.88
CA GLY A 190 11.45 8.65 -18.21
C GLY A 190 12.20 9.74 -19.00
N VAL A 191 12.22 9.66 -20.33
CA VAL A 191 12.76 10.70 -21.20
C VAL A 191 11.91 11.98 -21.06
N GLY A 192 10.58 11.84 -21.10
CA GLY A 192 9.67 12.96 -20.95
C GLY A 192 9.79 13.66 -19.59
N VAL A 193 9.76 12.91 -18.49
CA VAL A 193 9.91 13.46 -17.12
C VAL A 193 11.25 14.16 -16.96
N ARG A 194 12.34 13.57 -17.47
CA ARG A 194 13.69 14.18 -17.41
C ARG A 194 13.73 15.50 -18.17
N SER A 195 13.03 15.62 -19.30
CA SER A 195 12.97 16.87 -20.08
C SER A 195 12.26 18.01 -19.31
N LEU A 196 11.31 17.68 -18.46
CA LEU A 196 10.63 18.65 -17.59
C LEU A 196 11.47 19.00 -16.35
N LEU A 197 12.10 18.00 -15.73
CA LEU A 197 12.87 18.17 -14.49
C LEU A 197 13.99 19.21 -14.60
N GLY A 198 14.58 19.38 -15.80
CA GLY A 198 15.57 20.42 -16.08
C GLY A 198 15.05 21.85 -15.92
N HIS A 199 13.74 22.05 -15.85
CA HIS A 199 13.08 23.37 -15.77
C HIS A 199 12.40 23.64 -14.41
N GLY A 200 12.49 22.69 -13.49
CA GLY A 200 11.97 22.79 -12.14
C GLY A 200 11.36 21.51 -11.63
N ASP A 201 10.99 21.50 -10.34
CA ASP A 201 10.31 20.39 -9.70
C ASP A 201 9.37 20.91 -8.61
N VAL A 202 8.13 20.48 -8.62
CA VAL A 202 7.13 20.85 -7.63
C VAL A 202 7.02 19.73 -6.58
N GLY A 203 7.39 20.06 -5.34
CA GLY A 203 7.32 19.11 -4.24
C GLY A 203 8.18 17.84 -4.41
N GLY A 204 9.14 17.84 -5.34
CA GLY A 204 9.96 16.68 -5.63
C GLY A 204 9.29 15.61 -6.50
N LEU A 205 8.10 15.89 -7.07
CA LEU A 205 7.29 14.91 -7.79
C LEU A 205 7.97 14.37 -9.06
N LEU A 206 8.57 15.26 -9.86
CA LEU A 206 9.26 14.84 -11.09
C LEU A 206 10.52 14.03 -10.78
N LYS A 207 11.28 14.42 -9.77
CA LYS A 207 12.46 13.67 -9.31
C LYS A 207 12.08 12.31 -8.76
N SER A 208 11.00 12.24 -7.97
CA SER A 208 10.45 10.99 -7.43
C SER A 208 10.01 10.05 -8.56
N GLU A 209 9.28 10.59 -9.55
CA GLU A 209 8.83 9.79 -10.68
C GLU A 209 9.99 9.28 -11.54
N LEU A 210 10.95 10.13 -11.83
CA LEU A 210 12.14 9.72 -12.59
C LEU A 210 12.88 8.59 -11.88
N ALA A 211 13.13 8.74 -10.58
CA ALA A 211 13.80 7.69 -9.79
C ALA A 211 13.00 6.38 -9.79
N ARG A 212 11.66 6.46 -9.76
CA ARG A 212 10.78 5.30 -9.86
C ARG A 212 10.91 4.60 -11.22
N LEU A 213 10.85 5.35 -12.31
CA LEU A 213 10.98 4.84 -13.68
C LEU A 213 12.36 4.22 -13.93
N GLU A 214 13.43 4.83 -13.43
CA GLU A 214 14.80 4.33 -13.54
C GLU A 214 15.04 3.04 -12.75
N ARG A 215 14.39 2.86 -11.61
CA ARG A 215 14.43 1.60 -10.86
C ARG A 215 13.82 0.42 -11.63
N GLY A 216 12.91 0.71 -12.56
CA GLY A 216 12.30 -0.30 -13.39
C GLY A 216 11.49 -1.34 -12.61
N GLY A 217 10.83 -0.91 -11.57
CA GLY A 217 10.07 -1.60 -10.53
C GLY A 217 9.68 -3.05 -10.80
N LYS A 218 10.55 -4.01 -10.43
CA LYS A 218 10.22 -5.43 -10.42
C LYS A 218 10.10 -5.88 -8.97
N LEU A 219 9.04 -6.65 -8.72
CA LEU A 219 8.93 -7.37 -7.45
C LEU A 219 10.06 -8.39 -7.30
N PRO A 220 10.43 -8.74 -6.07
CA PRO A 220 11.32 -9.85 -5.82
C PRO A 220 10.82 -11.14 -6.48
N ALA A 221 11.74 -11.98 -6.91
CA ALA A 221 11.42 -13.19 -7.67
C ALA A 221 10.49 -14.14 -6.89
N GLY A 222 9.38 -14.53 -7.50
CA GLY A 222 8.37 -15.41 -6.90
C GLY A 222 7.35 -14.72 -5.99
N TRP A 223 7.44 -13.41 -5.83
CA TRP A 223 6.46 -12.60 -5.09
C TRP A 223 5.51 -11.89 -6.05
N SER A 224 4.30 -11.65 -5.60
CA SER A 224 3.28 -10.89 -6.32
C SER A 224 2.64 -9.86 -5.38
N ASN A 225 2.05 -8.82 -5.96
CA ASN A 225 1.20 -7.93 -5.16
C ASN A 225 0.01 -8.70 -4.63
N LEU A 226 -0.37 -8.45 -3.39
CA LEU A 226 -1.63 -8.93 -2.89
C LEU A 226 -2.75 -8.38 -3.77
N LEU A 227 -3.72 -9.21 -4.12
CA LEU A 227 -4.83 -8.85 -5.00
C LEU A 227 -5.53 -7.57 -4.51
N GLY A 228 -5.71 -6.60 -5.42
CA GLY A 228 -6.28 -5.30 -5.10
C GLY A 228 -5.27 -4.23 -4.64
N PHE A 229 -4.00 -4.61 -4.44
CA PHE A 229 -2.90 -3.70 -4.10
C PHE A 229 -1.83 -3.73 -5.17
N GLY A 230 -1.70 -2.63 -5.87
CA GLY A 230 -0.55 -2.36 -6.72
C GLY A 230 0.61 -1.75 -5.92
N GLY A 231 1.68 -1.40 -6.61
CA GLY A 231 2.77 -0.60 -6.04
C GLY A 231 3.75 -1.35 -5.13
N GLY A 232 3.67 -2.68 -4.99
CA GLY A 232 4.66 -3.43 -4.24
C GLY A 232 6.08 -3.23 -4.74
N GLN A 233 6.25 -3.08 -6.03
CA GLN A 233 7.52 -2.77 -6.68
C GLN A 233 8.10 -1.39 -6.31
N GLU A 234 7.32 -0.50 -5.75
CA GLU A 234 7.76 0.81 -5.26
C GLU A 234 8.38 0.72 -3.87
N VAL A 235 8.01 -0.31 -3.13
CA VAL A 235 8.39 -0.54 -1.74
C VAL A 235 9.34 -1.70 -1.60
N PHE A 236 9.13 -2.79 -2.35
CA PHE A 236 9.91 -4.01 -2.28
C PHE A 236 10.74 -4.20 -3.56
N SER A 237 12.01 -4.52 -3.39
CA SER A 237 12.93 -4.80 -4.49
C SER A 237 13.87 -5.95 -4.14
N GLN A 238 14.45 -6.57 -5.18
CA GLN A 238 15.48 -7.61 -5.02
C GLN A 238 16.85 -6.96 -4.83
N GLY A 239 17.52 -7.27 -3.74
CA GLY A 239 18.90 -6.90 -3.51
C GLY A 239 19.90 -7.79 -4.27
N ALA A 240 21.15 -7.35 -4.34
CA ALA A 240 22.22 -8.04 -5.07
C ALA A 240 22.55 -9.42 -4.49
N ASP A 241 22.46 -9.58 -3.18
CA ASP A 241 22.76 -10.82 -2.46
C ASP A 241 21.54 -11.73 -2.27
N GLY A 242 20.45 -11.43 -2.98
CA GLY A 242 19.21 -12.21 -2.89
C GLY A 242 18.28 -11.80 -1.76
N GLU A 243 18.64 -10.81 -0.95
CA GLU A 243 17.75 -10.24 0.05
C GLU A 243 16.58 -9.49 -0.60
N ILE A 244 15.48 -9.37 0.12
CA ILE A 244 14.37 -8.49 -0.22
C ILE A 244 14.53 -7.19 0.54
N ILE A 245 14.69 -6.09 -0.17
CA ILE A 245 14.79 -4.75 0.38
C ILE A 245 13.38 -4.18 0.46
N CYS A 246 13.02 -3.61 1.61
CA CYS A 246 11.81 -2.84 1.83
C CYS A 246 12.19 -1.40 2.19
N ASP A 247 11.69 -0.44 1.42
CA ASP A 247 11.89 0.99 1.65
C ASP A 247 10.53 1.69 1.49
N THR A 248 10.03 2.27 2.58
CA THR A 248 8.67 2.82 2.61
C THR A 248 8.61 4.16 3.31
N THR A 249 7.78 5.06 2.80
CA THR A 249 7.45 6.34 3.46
C THR A 249 5.96 6.59 3.30
N GLY A 250 5.17 6.19 4.30
CA GLY A 250 3.72 6.38 4.27
C GLY A 250 2.96 5.50 3.28
N HIS A 251 3.57 4.44 2.75
CA HIS A 251 2.92 3.53 1.81
C HIS A 251 2.00 2.52 2.49
N VAL A 252 1.12 1.93 1.69
CA VAL A 252 0.41 0.70 1.99
C VAL A 252 0.78 -0.31 0.93
N SER A 253 1.66 -1.25 1.26
CA SER A 253 2.09 -2.28 0.32
C SER A 253 2.21 -3.62 1.00
N ILE A 254 1.65 -4.64 0.37
CA ILE A 254 1.80 -6.04 0.79
C ILE A 254 2.13 -6.87 -0.44
N ILE A 255 3.17 -7.66 -0.32
CA ILE A 255 3.51 -8.68 -1.31
C ILE A 255 3.29 -10.06 -0.71
N GLU A 256 2.86 -10.99 -1.54
CA GLU A 256 2.53 -12.35 -1.14
C GLU A 256 3.28 -13.41 -1.95
N ARG A 257 3.54 -14.52 -1.29
CA ARG A 257 4.05 -15.72 -1.91
C ARG A 257 3.18 -16.91 -1.52
N PRO A 258 2.54 -17.59 -2.48
CA PRO A 258 1.74 -18.78 -2.20
C PRO A 258 2.60 -19.91 -1.60
N LEU A 259 2.11 -20.51 -0.54
CA LEU A 259 2.75 -21.65 0.11
C LEU A 259 1.67 -22.47 0.82
N SER A 260 1.34 -23.63 0.29
CA SER A 260 0.34 -24.52 0.89
C SER A 260 1.03 -25.65 1.66
N LEU A 261 0.96 -25.59 3.00
CA LEU A 261 1.54 -26.62 3.88
C LEU A 261 0.55 -26.93 5.01
N PRO A 262 0.28 -28.23 5.29
CA PRO A 262 -0.61 -28.62 6.37
C PRO A 262 0.01 -28.28 7.74
N LEU A 263 -0.79 -27.79 8.67
CA LEU A 263 -0.33 -27.50 10.05
C LEU A 263 0.15 -28.75 10.79
N THR A 264 -0.37 -29.93 10.40
CA THR A 264 0.10 -31.23 10.94
C THR A 264 1.56 -31.54 10.59
N SER A 265 2.11 -30.93 9.54
CA SER A 265 3.54 -31.03 9.21
C SER A 265 4.43 -30.20 10.14
N ARG A 266 3.83 -29.48 11.11
CA ARG A 266 4.51 -28.61 12.08
C ARG A 266 5.47 -27.62 11.40
N PRO A 267 4.96 -26.76 10.49
CA PRO A 267 5.78 -25.84 9.73
C PRO A 267 6.44 -24.81 10.66
N ARG A 268 7.75 -24.62 10.48
CA ARG A 268 8.55 -23.63 11.19
C ARG A 268 9.01 -22.57 10.19
N LEU A 269 8.59 -21.34 10.37
CA LEU A 269 9.02 -20.19 9.59
C LEU A 269 10.33 -19.66 10.17
N ALA A 270 11.38 -19.62 9.37
CA ALA A 270 12.64 -18.99 9.71
C ALA A 270 12.97 -17.89 8.71
N TRP A 271 13.50 -16.77 9.22
CA TRP A 271 13.97 -15.66 8.41
C TRP A 271 15.08 -14.90 9.14
N ARG A 272 15.83 -14.11 8.37
CA ARG A 272 16.65 -13.04 8.91
C ARG A 272 16.11 -11.71 8.44
N TRP A 273 16.15 -10.74 9.28
CA TRP A 273 15.87 -9.38 8.92
C TRP A 273 16.89 -8.41 9.49
N LYS A 274 17.05 -7.30 8.82
CA LYS A 274 17.82 -6.16 9.27
C LYS A 274 16.95 -4.95 9.13
N ILE A 275 16.53 -4.37 10.23
CA ILE A 275 15.78 -3.12 10.23
C ILE A 275 16.77 -1.98 10.41
N ASP A 276 16.87 -1.11 9.43
CA ASP A 276 17.71 0.06 9.48
C ASP A 276 16.96 1.24 10.12
N GLN A 277 15.64 1.34 9.89
CA GLN A 277 14.79 2.39 10.46
C GLN A 277 13.36 1.90 10.67
N LEU A 278 12.83 2.12 11.86
CA LEU A 278 11.42 1.91 12.20
C LEU A 278 10.64 3.21 11.96
N PRO A 279 9.49 3.16 11.27
CA PRO A 279 8.71 4.36 10.98
C PRO A 279 7.80 4.81 12.11
N SER A 280 7.62 4.02 13.15
CA SER A 280 6.64 4.26 14.21
C SER A 280 7.13 5.22 15.29
N VAL A 281 6.21 5.96 15.88
CA VAL A 281 6.43 6.84 17.04
C VAL A 281 5.45 6.57 18.17
N VAL A 282 4.55 5.64 17.98
CA VAL A 282 3.53 5.23 18.95
C VAL A 282 3.44 3.71 18.98
N PRO A 283 2.93 3.11 20.05
CA PRO A 283 2.75 1.67 20.15
C PRO A 283 1.89 1.09 19.01
N GLU A 284 2.28 -0.04 18.47
CA GLU A 284 1.70 -0.68 17.29
C GLU A 284 0.31 -1.30 17.53
N ASP A 285 -0.09 -1.45 18.78
CA ASP A 285 -1.44 -1.88 19.16
C ASP A 285 -2.49 -0.77 19.08
N GLN A 286 -2.11 0.40 18.55
CA GLN A 286 -3.01 1.52 18.29
C GLN A 286 -3.44 1.56 16.80
N ALA A 287 -4.63 2.07 16.54
CA ALA A 287 -5.23 2.06 15.21
C ALA A 287 -4.41 2.80 14.13
N ALA A 288 -3.63 3.79 14.50
CA ALA A 288 -2.86 4.61 13.58
C ALA A 288 -1.53 3.99 13.15
N THR A 289 -1.08 2.92 13.79
CA THR A 289 0.21 2.28 13.53
C THR A 289 0.09 0.78 13.66
N HIS A 290 0.48 0.03 12.66
CA HIS A 290 0.65 -1.43 12.71
C HIS A 290 1.19 -1.91 11.38
N ASP A 291 1.64 -3.15 11.28
CA ASP A 291 2.02 -3.87 10.05
C ASP A 291 3.14 -3.25 9.21
N TYR A 292 3.88 -2.32 9.75
CA TYR A 292 5.06 -1.85 9.05
C TYR A 292 6.20 -2.87 9.18
N LEU A 293 6.95 -3.07 8.11
CA LEU A 293 8.18 -3.88 8.09
C LEU A 293 8.01 -5.25 8.80
N SER A 294 6.95 -5.98 8.47
CA SER A 294 6.57 -7.23 9.13
C SER A 294 6.46 -8.41 8.16
N ILE A 295 6.42 -9.61 8.71
CA ILE A 295 6.21 -10.85 7.97
C ILE A 295 4.98 -11.57 8.52
N GLY A 296 4.08 -11.98 7.63
CA GLY A 296 2.81 -12.62 8.00
C GLY A 296 2.63 -14.00 7.40
N VAL A 297 1.81 -14.79 8.06
CA VAL A 297 1.34 -16.11 7.61
C VAL A 297 -0.16 -16.07 7.46
N LYS A 298 -0.67 -16.35 6.27
CA LYS A 298 -2.11 -16.50 6.01
C LYS A 298 -2.51 -17.94 6.08
N PHE A 299 -3.62 -18.20 6.76
CA PHE A 299 -4.21 -19.52 6.90
C PHE A 299 -5.41 -19.73 5.96
N GLU A 300 -5.77 -20.98 5.69
CA GLU A 300 -6.88 -21.32 4.78
C GLU A 300 -8.27 -20.93 5.32
N ASP A 301 -8.42 -20.79 6.64
CA ASP A 301 -9.67 -20.35 7.28
C ASP A 301 -9.87 -18.83 7.28
N GLY A 302 -8.97 -18.09 6.62
CA GLY A 302 -9.04 -16.65 6.52
C GLY A 302 -8.38 -15.90 7.68
N GLN A 303 -7.90 -16.59 8.71
CA GLN A 303 -7.10 -15.97 9.77
C GLN A 303 -5.67 -15.69 9.29
N ASP A 304 -4.99 -14.76 9.96
CA ASP A 304 -3.55 -14.53 9.76
C ASP A 304 -2.83 -14.20 11.05
N LEU A 305 -1.52 -14.35 11.00
CA LEU A 305 -0.60 -14.08 12.09
C LEU A 305 0.58 -13.29 11.54
N THR A 306 0.77 -12.07 12.06
CA THR A 306 1.84 -11.17 11.62
C THR A 306 2.88 -11.02 12.72
N TYR A 307 4.14 -11.29 12.40
CA TYR A 307 5.30 -11.12 13.27
C TYR A 307 5.91 -9.74 13.05
N ILE A 308 6.04 -8.98 14.14
CA ILE A 308 6.43 -7.58 14.13
C ILE A 308 7.70 -7.36 14.96
N TRP A 309 8.60 -6.51 14.44
CA TRP A 309 9.61 -5.84 15.26
C TRP A 309 9.04 -4.50 15.69
N SER A 310 8.70 -4.38 16.97
CA SER A 310 8.10 -3.19 17.53
C SER A 310 9.14 -2.17 18.00
N GLU A 311 8.84 -0.89 17.83
CA GLU A 311 9.62 0.16 18.46
C GLU A 311 9.30 0.31 19.95
N HIS A 312 8.06 0.02 20.35
CA HIS A 312 7.54 0.40 21.68
C HIS A 312 6.99 -0.77 22.52
N LEU A 313 6.48 -1.81 21.88
CA LEU A 313 5.83 -2.92 22.58
C LEU A 313 6.85 -4.01 22.94
N PRO A 314 6.69 -4.69 24.10
CA PRO A 314 7.62 -5.72 24.53
C PRO A 314 7.50 -6.98 23.67
N GLU A 315 8.63 -7.71 23.55
CA GLU A 315 8.65 -9.05 22.94
C GLU A 315 7.66 -9.99 23.63
N GLY A 316 7.02 -10.85 22.84
CA GLY A 316 6.01 -11.80 23.29
C GLY A 316 4.61 -11.21 23.41
N LYS A 317 4.42 -9.89 23.27
CA LYS A 317 3.08 -9.31 23.28
C LYS A 317 2.32 -9.77 22.04
N VAL A 318 1.09 -10.26 22.27
CA VAL A 318 0.14 -10.64 21.22
C VAL A 318 -1.11 -9.79 21.36
N PHE A 319 -1.64 -9.32 20.23
CA PHE A 319 -2.87 -8.52 20.21
C PHE A 319 -3.60 -8.71 18.88
N ARG A 320 -4.90 -8.46 18.89
CA ARG A 320 -5.72 -8.41 17.68
C ARG A 320 -5.54 -7.07 16.98
N CYS A 321 -5.64 -7.08 15.65
CA CYS A 321 -5.58 -5.85 14.89
C CYS A 321 -6.51 -4.79 15.51
N PRO A 322 -6.03 -3.58 15.79
CA PRO A 322 -6.83 -2.54 16.41
C PRO A 322 -7.90 -1.97 15.47
N LEU A 323 -7.85 -2.27 14.19
CA LEU A 323 -8.86 -1.85 13.22
C LEU A 323 -10.09 -2.76 13.30
N PRO A 324 -11.31 -2.23 13.47
CA PRO A 324 -12.50 -3.02 13.73
C PRO A 324 -12.79 -4.12 12.71
N ALA A 325 -12.56 -3.84 11.41
CA ALA A 325 -12.79 -4.81 10.33
C ALA A 325 -11.83 -6.00 10.35
N TRP A 326 -10.67 -5.82 10.99
CA TRP A 326 -9.55 -6.76 10.99
C TRP A 326 -9.42 -7.52 12.30
N ASN A 327 -9.96 -6.96 13.37
CA ASN A 327 -9.90 -7.53 14.71
C ASN A 327 -10.31 -9.01 14.75
N ALA A 328 -11.28 -9.41 13.92
CA ALA A 328 -11.77 -10.78 13.89
C ALA A 328 -10.82 -11.77 13.17
N ILE A 329 -9.94 -11.30 12.30
CA ILE A 329 -9.15 -12.16 11.41
C ILE A 329 -7.65 -12.01 11.55
N GLU A 330 -7.16 -10.88 12.08
CA GLU A 330 -5.74 -10.58 12.11
C GLU A 330 -5.17 -10.56 13.54
N THR A 331 -4.11 -11.32 13.76
CA THR A 331 -3.39 -11.42 15.02
C THR A 331 -1.95 -10.95 14.83
N HIS A 332 -1.48 -10.07 15.70
CA HIS A 332 -0.11 -9.56 15.71
C HIS A 332 0.68 -10.15 16.87
N MET A 333 1.94 -10.49 16.63
CA MET A 333 2.88 -10.94 17.64
C MET A 333 4.18 -10.16 17.55
N ILE A 334 4.59 -9.56 18.66
CA ILE A 334 5.87 -8.88 18.75
C ILE A 334 6.97 -9.93 18.98
N VAL A 335 7.85 -10.09 18.00
CA VAL A 335 8.96 -11.05 18.09
C VAL A 335 10.30 -10.40 18.33
N ARG A 336 10.36 -9.06 18.23
CA ARG A 336 11.50 -8.25 18.60
C ARG A 336 11.08 -6.84 18.98
N SER A 337 11.82 -6.20 19.89
CA SER A 337 11.47 -4.90 20.43
C SER A 337 12.66 -3.96 20.54
N GLY A 338 12.38 -2.65 20.42
CA GLY A 338 13.31 -1.57 20.66
C GLY A 338 14.28 -1.29 19.52
N LYS A 339 15.22 -0.38 19.78
CA LYS A 339 16.13 0.16 18.78
C LYS A 339 17.58 -0.33 18.90
N ALA A 340 17.89 -1.12 19.93
CA ALA A 340 19.27 -1.50 20.25
C ALA A 340 19.95 -2.30 19.12
N ASP A 341 19.17 -3.07 18.37
CA ASP A 341 19.68 -3.95 17.31
C ASP A 341 19.42 -3.43 15.89
N LEU A 342 18.97 -2.17 15.74
CA LEU A 342 18.84 -1.58 14.43
C LEU A 342 20.17 -1.59 13.66
N GLY A 343 20.10 -1.78 12.36
CA GLY A 343 21.26 -1.87 11.47
C GLY A 343 21.99 -3.20 11.55
N THR A 344 21.55 -4.17 12.36
CA THR A 344 22.19 -5.49 12.47
C THR A 344 21.24 -6.62 12.05
N TRP A 345 21.79 -7.66 11.42
CA TRP A 345 21.02 -8.82 11.04
C TRP A 345 20.59 -9.63 12.26
N GLN A 346 19.29 -9.87 12.37
CA GLN A 346 18.66 -10.66 13.41
C GLN A 346 17.99 -11.89 12.80
N ALA A 347 18.20 -13.06 13.39
CA ALA A 347 17.54 -14.30 12.99
C ALA A 347 16.29 -14.53 13.86
N GLN A 348 15.22 -14.99 13.22
CA GLN A 348 13.98 -15.39 13.87
C GLN A 348 13.57 -16.78 13.39
N GLU A 349 12.93 -17.54 14.27
CA GLU A 349 12.27 -18.79 13.94
C GLU A 349 11.01 -18.96 14.76
N ARG A 350 9.90 -19.36 14.12
CA ARG A 350 8.59 -19.53 14.76
C ARG A 350 7.96 -20.88 14.37
N ASP A 351 7.40 -21.58 15.33
CA ASP A 351 6.53 -22.74 15.09
C ASP A 351 5.12 -22.23 14.77
N ILE A 352 4.79 -22.19 13.48
CA ILE A 352 3.52 -21.62 12.99
C ILE A 352 2.32 -22.38 13.58
N ALA A 353 2.41 -23.71 13.70
CA ALA A 353 1.31 -24.51 14.21
C ALA A 353 1.07 -24.26 15.71
N ALA A 354 2.14 -24.10 16.48
CA ALA A 354 2.05 -23.78 17.90
C ALA A 354 1.51 -22.37 18.12
N ASP A 355 2.00 -21.36 17.36
CA ASP A 355 1.54 -19.99 17.46
C ASP A 355 0.07 -19.86 17.05
N TYR A 356 -0.36 -20.55 15.97
CA TYR A 356 -1.77 -20.59 15.57
C TYR A 356 -2.67 -21.18 16.67
N ALA A 357 -2.27 -22.32 17.23
CA ALA A 357 -3.05 -22.98 18.29
C ALA A 357 -3.15 -22.11 19.56
N ALA A 358 -2.05 -21.44 19.93
CA ALA A 358 -1.99 -20.65 21.16
C ALA A 358 -2.74 -19.31 21.06
N HIS A 359 -2.74 -18.66 19.88
CA HIS A 359 -3.14 -17.26 19.78
C HIS A 359 -4.38 -17.02 18.88
N ILE A 360 -4.72 -17.99 18.02
CA ILE A 360 -5.87 -17.90 17.12
C ILE A 360 -6.92 -18.95 17.49
N GLY A 361 -6.53 -20.23 17.58
CA GLY A 361 -7.43 -21.33 17.96
C GLY A 361 -8.55 -21.59 16.95
N GLY A 362 -8.32 -21.24 15.68
CA GLY A 362 -9.33 -21.37 14.61
C GLY A 362 -9.40 -22.78 14.02
N SER A 363 -9.96 -22.89 12.82
CA SER A 363 -10.24 -24.18 12.14
C SER A 363 -9.27 -24.53 11.01
N ALA A 364 -8.23 -23.71 10.78
CA ALA A 364 -7.29 -23.92 9.70
C ALA A 364 -6.59 -25.28 9.78
N LYS A 365 -6.46 -25.93 8.63
CA LYS A 365 -5.70 -27.17 8.47
C LYS A 365 -4.36 -26.93 7.81
N ALA A 366 -4.20 -25.78 7.12
CA ALA A 366 -2.99 -25.43 6.40
C ALA A 366 -2.70 -23.92 6.41
N ILE A 367 -1.43 -23.57 6.22
CA ILE A 367 -1.05 -22.25 5.76
C ILE A 367 -1.34 -22.14 4.26
N SER A 368 -1.62 -20.94 3.76
CA SER A 368 -1.94 -20.70 2.36
C SER A 368 -0.92 -19.81 1.66
N LYS A 369 -0.29 -18.90 2.40
CA LYS A 369 0.75 -18.00 1.86
C LYS A 369 1.57 -17.33 2.96
N ILE A 370 2.70 -16.79 2.55
CA ILE A 370 3.53 -15.88 3.37
C ILE A 370 3.38 -14.47 2.79
N TRP A 371 3.36 -13.46 3.65
CA TRP A 371 3.27 -12.06 3.32
C TRP A 371 4.48 -11.28 3.82
N LEU A 372 4.88 -10.24 3.08
CA LEU A 372 5.69 -9.14 3.60
C LEU A 372 4.85 -7.87 3.54
N LEU A 373 4.79 -7.15 4.67
CA LEU A 373 3.91 -6.03 4.85
C LEU A 373 4.72 -4.76 5.12
N ALA A 374 4.29 -3.67 4.47
CA ALA A 374 4.80 -2.31 4.67
C ALA A 374 3.61 -1.35 4.70
N VAL A 375 2.93 -1.30 5.86
CA VAL A 375 1.72 -0.50 6.05
C VAL A 375 1.99 0.64 7.02
N ALA A 376 2.38 1.79 6.50
CA ALA A 376 2.81 2.95 7.28
C ALA A 376 2.12 4.28 6.88
N PRO A 377 0.83 4.30 6.46
CA PRO A 377 0.23 5.50 5.88
C PRO A 377 0.07 6.64 6.88
N PHE A 378 -0.08 6.34 8.17
CA PHE A 378 -0.30 7.36 9.20
C PHE A 378 0.99 7.80 9.90
N GLN A 379 2.03 6.98 9.89
CA GLN A 379 3.34 7.39 10.40
C GLN A 379 3.98 8.45 9.51
N ARG A 380 3.80 8.35 8.19
CA ARG A 380 4.40 9.26 7.20
C ARG A 380 5.92 9.44 7.38
N ARG A 381 6.56 8.43 7.98
CA ARG A 381 7.99 8.38 8.23
C ARG A 381 8.64 7.31 7.39
N HIS A 382 9.92 7.46 7.20
CA HIS A 382 10.72 6.46 6.52
C HIS A 382 10.84 5.20 7.37
N GLY A 383 10.61 4.06 6.74
CA GLY A 383 10.86 2.74 7.26
C GLY A 383 11.74 1.97 6.28
N ALA A 384 12.81 1.38 6.77
CA ALA A 384 13.76 0.66 5.93
C ALA A 384 14.13 -0.68 6.58
N CYS A 385 14.02 -1.76 5.81
CA CYS A 385 14.46 -3.07 6.25
C CYS A 385 14.89 -3.97 5.08
N ARG A 386 15.51 -5.09 5.44
CA ARG A 386 15.87 -6.17 4.53
C ARG A 386 15.46 -7.49 5.13
N TYR A 387 14.97 -8.39 4.29
CA TYR A 387 14.67 -9.77 4.63
C TYR A 387 15.59 -10.71 3.87
N ALA A 388 16.06 -11.76 4.51
CA ALA A 388 16.89 -12.80 3.92
C ALA A 388 16.55 -14.17 4.49
N ASP A 389 16.91 -15.23 3.76
CA ASP A 389 16.78 -16.62 4.17
C ASP A 389 15.37 -17.01 4.62
N VAL A 390 14.34 -16.40 4.04
CA VAL A 390 12.95 -16.73 4.35
C VAL A 390 12.66 -18.15 3.88
N LYS A 391 12.31 -19.03 4.81
CA LYS A 391 12.01 -20.43 4.54
C LYS A 391 11.04 -21.01 5.54
N VAL A 392 10.31 -22.02 5.12
CA VAL A 392 9.50 -22.86 6.01
C VAL A 392 10.06 -24.28 5.99
N THR A 393 10.33 -24.84 7.18
CA THR A 393 10.82 -26.21 7.34
C THR A 393 9.73 -27.04 8.04
N THR A 394 9.42 -28.20 7.50
CA THR A 394 8.45 -29.14 8.06
C THR A 394 9.12 -30.17 8.99
N ALA A 395 8.35 -30.93 9.78
CA ALA A 395 8.88 -31.87 10.76
C ALA A 395 9.74 -33.01 10.16
N ASP A 396 9.55 -33.31 8.87
CA ASP A 396 10.36 -34.24 8.08
C ASP A 396 11.63 -33.60 7.52
N ASN A 397 11.95 -32.36 7.92
CA ASN A 397 13.08 -31.55 7.47
C ASN A 397 13.01 -31.12 5.99
N ALA A 398 11.85 -31.21 5.33
CA ALA A 398 11.68 -30.61 4.01
C ALA A 398 11.74 -29.07 4.11
N VAL A 399 12.54 -28.44 3.25
CA VAL A 399 12.78 -26.99 3.24
C VAL A 399 12.08 -26.35 2.05
N HIS A 400 11.17 -25.44 2.32
CA HIS A 400 10.46 -24.63 1.34
C HIS A 400 11.00 -23.20 1.38
N LYS A 401 11.78 -22.80 0.37
CA LYS A 401 12.27 -21.43 0.24
C LYS A 401 11.13 -20.52 -0.17
N VAL A 402 11.05 -19.37 0.50
CA VAL A 402 10.01 -18.35 0.30
C VAL A 402 10.61 -17.11 -0.36
#